data_f5db2848036a72de4e59238457181c80
#
_entry.id   f5db2848036a72de4e59238457181c80
#
_cell.length_a   1.000
_cell.length_b   1.000
_cell.length_c   1.000
_cell.angle_alpha   90.00
_cell.angle_beta   90.00
_cell.angle_gamma   90.00
#
_symmetry.space_group_name_H-M   'P 1'
#
loop_
_entity.id
_entity.type
_entity.pdbx_description
1 polymer ?
#
loop_
_entity_poly.entity_id
_entity_poly.type
_entity_poly.pdbx_seq_one_letter_code
_entity_poly.pdbx_strand_id
1 'polypeptide(L)'
;VLVAAGLGAGALFVAASVARLGLYTVDEDGARETVGVPTTLAATVLAAAVIAGYTAPPLLVGATAAFALLMGSTVRYPDLHAQDALVMGVVQAAVILTPAGHMATSALPAWIGEGFAFALLFLSSGYLLLGPRFYWGDGIQAPPSLRR
;
A
#
# COMPACT_ATOMS: atom_id res chain seq x y z
N VAL A 1 -13.63 -19.02 15.07
CA VAL A 1 -13.36 -17.60 15.42
C VAL A 1 -12.44 -16.97 14.36
N LEU A 2 -11.26 -17.53 14.07
CA LEU A 2 -10.29 -16.93 13.16
C LEU A 2 -10.77 -16.82 11.71
N VAL A 3 -11.50 -17.82 11.20
CA VAL A 3 -12.10 -17.77 9.85
C VAL A 3 -13.14 -16.65 9.74
N ALA A 4 -14.01 -16.53 10.75
CA ALA A 4 -15.00 -15.44 10.77
C ALA A 4 -14.33 -14.06 10.86
N ALA A 5 -13.27 -13.92 11.66
CA ALA A 5 -12.49 -12.70 11.74
C ALA A 5 -11.82 -12.36 10.39
N GLY A 6 -11.27 -13.38 9.70
CA GLY A 6 -10.68 -13.21 8.37
C GLY A 6 -11.70 -12.77 7.31
N LEU A 7 -12.88 -13.38 7.30
CA LEU A 7 -13.98 -12.96 6.42
C LEU A 7 -14.44 -11.53 6.73
N GLY A 8 -14.56 -11.19 8.02
CA GLY A 8 -14.91 -9.82 8.44
C GLY A 8 -13.87 -8.80 8.04
N ALA A 9 -12.58 -9.06 8.25
CA ALA A 9 -11.49 -8.19 7.85
C ALA A 9 -11.43 -8.02 6.32
N GLY A 10 -11.60 -9.11 5.56
CA GLY A 10 -11.65 -9.07 4.10
C GLY A 10 -12.84 -8.26 3.57
N ALA A 11 -14.03 -8.47 4.13
CA ALA A 11 -15.22 -7.71 3.77
C ALA A 11 -15.05 -6.22 4.07
N LEU A 12 -14.48 -5.87 5.23
CA LEU A 12 -14.18 -4.49 5.60
C LEU A 12 -13.17 -3.86 4.64
N PHE A 13 -12.12 -4.60 4.26
CA PHE A 13 -11.11 -4.15 3.30
C PHE A 13 -11.73 -3.84 1.93
N VAL A 14 -12.58 -4.72 1.42
CA VAL A 14 -13.29 -4.51 0.15
C VAL A 14 -14.22 -3.31 0.24
N ALA A 15 -15.01 -3.20 1.31
CA ALA A 15 -15.92 -2.07 1.51
C ALA A 15 -15.15 -0.75 1.58
N ALA A 16 -14.05 -0.67 2.33
CA ALA A 16 -13.19 0.51 2.41
C ALA A 16 -12.58 0.87 1.04
N SER A 17 -12.16 -0.13 0.27
CA SER A 17 -11.62 0.04 -1.08
C SER A 17 -12.65 0.63 -2.04
N VAL A 18 -13.87 0.12 -2.04
CA VAL A 18 -14.98 0.60 -2.89
C VAL A 18 -15.40 2.01 -2.49
N ALA A 19 -15.57 2.26 -1.19
CA ALA A 19 -15.91 3.60 -0.68
C ALA A 19 -14.87 4.64 -1.11
N ARG A 20 -13.56 4.28 -1.00
CA ARG A 20 -12.47 5.14 -1.42
C ARG A 20 -12.50 5.42 -2.92
N LEU A 21 -12.70 4.40 -3.75
CA LEU A 21 -12.81 4.57 -5.20
C LEU A 21 -13.98 5.49 -5.56
N GLY A 22 -15.12 5.35 -4.88
CA GLY A 22 -16.27 6.23 -5.04
C GLY A 22 -15.98 7.69 -4.71
N LEU A 23 -15.21 7.95 -3.64
CA LEU A 23 -14.80 9.31 -3.28
C LEU A 23 -13.91 9.95 -4.37
N TYR A 24 -12.98 9.22 -4.96
CA TYR A 24 -12.13 9.73 -6.04
C TYR A 24 -12.90 10.07 -7.33
N THR A 25 -14.01 9.40 -7.60
CA THR A 25 -14.84 9.70 -8.80
C THR A 25 -15.71 10.95 -8.64
N VAL A 26 -15.92 11.41 -7.40
CA VAL A 26 -16.73 12.60 -7.10
C VAL A 26 -15.87 13.86 -6.98
N ASP A 27 -14.60 13.73 -6.53
CA ASP A 27 -13.65 14.84 -6.42
C ASP A 27 -12.93 15.09 -7.77
N GLU A 28 -13.63 15.65 -8.75
CA GLU A 28 -13.07 16.07 -10.04
C GLU A 28 -12.16 17.31 -9.94
N ASP A 29 -12.11 17.98 -8.82
CA ASP A 29 -11.38 19.26 -8.62
C ASP A 29 -9.88 19.10 -8.33
N GLY A 30 -9.23 18.06 -8.85
CA GLY A 30 -7.77 18.02 -8.97
C GLY A 30 -7.00 18.22 -7.65
N ALA A 31 -7.56 17.77 -6.54
CA ALA A 31 -6.86 17.77 -5.26
C ALA A 31 -5.62 16.86 -5.37
N ARG A 32 -4.44 17.49 -5.38
CA ARG A 32 -3.13 16.83 -5.45
C ARG A 32 -2.78 16.03 -4.19
N GLU A 33 -3.76 15.73 -3.35
CA GLU A 33 -3.53 15.14 -2.04
C GLU A 33 -4.27 13.82 -1.90
N THR A 34 -3.54 12.76 -1.63
CA THR A 34 -4.12 11.45 -1.35
C THR A 34 -4.48 11.34 0.12
N VAL A 35 -5.77 11.34 0.46
CA VAL A 35 -6.27 11.16 1.82
C VAL A 35 -6.43 9.65 2.10
N GLY A 36 -5.86 9.17 3.19
CA GLY A 36 -5.85 7.76 3.57
C GLY A 36 -4.87 6.90 2.75
N VAL A 37 -4.63 5.67 3.19
CA VAL A 37 -3.70 4.74 2.52
C VAL A 37 -4.25 4.30 1.16
N PRO A 38 -3.47 4.39 0.05
CA PRO A 38 -3.89 3.88 -1.25
C PRO A 38 -4.23 2.39 -1.20
N THR A 39 -5.35 2.00 -1.81
CA THR A 39 -5.79 0.60 -1.86
C THR A 39 -4.74 -0.31 -2.50
N THR A 40 -4.11 0.15 -3.58
CA THR A 40 -3.04 -0.57 -4.27
C THR A 40 -1.84 -0.80 -3.37
N LEU A 41 -1.43 0.20 -2.58
CA LEU A 41 -0.33 0.07 -1.63
C LEU A 41 -0.66 -0.95 -0.54
N ALA A 42 -1.85 -0.89 0.05
CA ALA A 42 -2.28 -1.83 1.07
C ALA A 42 -2.31 -3.28 0.54
N ALA A 43 -2.87 -3.50 -0.65
CA ALA A 43 -2.89 -4.81 -1.30
C ALA A 43 -1.47 -5.32 -1.60
N THR A 44 -0.59 -4.43 -2.09
CA THR A 44 0.82 -4.75 -2.38
C THR A 44 1.58 -5.17 -1.13
N VAL A 45 1.40 -4.45 -0.01
CA VAL A 45 2.06 -4.80 1.27
C VAL A 45 1.59 -6.15 1.77
N LEU A 46 0.28 -6.43 1.73
CA LEU A 46 -0.26 -7.72 2.14
C LEU A 46 0.27 -8.87 1.27
N ALA A 47 0.29 -8.69 -0.05
CA ALA A 47 0.83 -9.68 -0.98
C ALA A 47 2.34 -9.90 -0.76
N ALA A 48 3.12 -8.84 -0.62
CA ALA A 48 4.56 -8.92 -0.34
C ALA A 48 4.85 -9.59 1.00
N ALA A 49 4.03 -9.35 2.03
CA ALA A 49 4.15 -10.02 3.32
C ALA A 49 3.98 -11.53 3.19
N VAL A 50 3.00 -11.99 2.41
CA VAL A 50 2.78 -13.43 2.16
C VAL A 50 3.97 -14.03 1.40
N ILE A 51 4.48 -13.36 0.36
CA ILE A 51 5.64 -13.84 -0.43
C ILE A 51 6.91 -13.85 0.43
N ALA A 52 7.08 -12.90 1.34
CA ALA A 52 8.19 -12.86 2.31
C ALA A 52 8.06 -13.90 3.44
N GLY A 53 7.04 -14.76 3.41
CA GLY A 53 6.86 -15.84 4.39
C GLY A 53 6.06 -15.47 5.64
N TYR A 54 5.52 -14.26 5.74
CA TYR A 54 4.65 -13.84 6.85
C TYR A 54 3.24 -14.38 6.66
N THR A 55 3.06 -15.69 6.85
CA THR A 55 1.78 -16.39 6.59
C THR A 55 0.94 -16.65 7.84
N ALA A 56 1.34 -16.15 9.00
CA ALA A 56 0.60 -16.33 10.25
C ALA A 56 -0.81 -15.72 10.14
N PRO A 57 -1.90 -16.55 10.23
CA PRO A 57 -3.25 -16.07 9.99
C PRO A 57 -3.68 -14.88 10.88
N PRO A 58 -3.37 -14.85 12.19
CA PRO A 58 -3.75 -13.69 13.01
C PRO A 58 -3.03 -12.40 12.60
N LEU A 59 -1.78 -12.50 12.11
CA LEU A 59 -1.04 -11.36 11.60
C LEU A 59 -1.70 -10.80 10.34
N LEU A 60 -2.03 -11.67 9.38
CA LEU A 60 -2.66 -11.25 8.12
C LEU A 60 -4.06 -10.67 8.36
N VAL A 61 -4.86 -11.28 9.23
CA VAL A 61 -6.19 -10.75 9.60
C VAL A 61 -6.06 -9.38 10.26
N GLY A 62 -5.15 -9.24 11.21
CA GLY A 62 -4.88 -7.96 11.87
C GLY A 62 -4.38 -6.88 10.91
N ALA A 63 -3.44 -7.21 10.03
CA ALA A 63 -2.93 -6.29 9.02
C ALA A 63 -4.01 -5.86 8.01
N THR A 64 -4.84 -6.80 7.54
CA THR A 64 -5.96 -6.51 6.63
C THR A 64 -6.96 -5.56 7.27
N ALA A 65 -7.35 -5.82 8.53
CA ALA A 65 -8.24 -4.93 9.27
C ALA A 65 -7.62 -3.54 9.50
N ALA A 66 -6.33 -3.48 9.85
CA ALA A 66 -5.61 -2.22 10.04
C ALA A 66 -5.56 -1.40 8.75
N PHE A 67 -5.26 -2.02 7.61
CA PHE A 67 -5.28 -1.33 6.32
C PHE A 67 -6.68 -0.84 5.93
N ALA A 68 -7.72 -1.62 6.18
CA ALA A 68 -9.10 -1.19 5.95
C ALA A 68 -9.44 0.09 6.74
N LEU A 69 -9.03 0.17 8.00
CA LEU A 69 -9.21 1.35 8.83
C LEU A 69 -8.35 2.54 8.35
N LEU A 70 -7.10 2.28 7.96
CA LEU A 70 -6.19 3.31 7.45
C LEU A 70 -6.66 3.89 6.10
N MET A 71 -7.33 3.10 5.25
CA MET A 71 -7.96 3.60 4.02
C MET A 71 -9.06 4.62 4.29
N GLY A 72 -9.83 4.42 5.38
CA GLY A 72 -10.86 5.37 5.84
C GLY A 72 -10.33 6.52 6.69
N SER A 73 -9.02 6.57 6.95
CA SER A 73 -8.42 7.61 7.78
C SER A 73 -8.28 8.93 7.00
N THR A 74 -8.25 10.04 7.74
CA THR A 74 -8.01 11.38 7.19
C THR A 74 -6.53 11.73 7.08
N VAL A 75 -5.63 10.75 7.20
CA VAL A 75 -4.19 10.95 7.08
C VAL A 75 -3.86 11.31 5.63
N ARG A 76 -3.13 12.40 5.44
CA ARG A 76 -2.71 12.86 4.12
C ARG A 76 -1.34 12.28 3.80
N TYR A 77 -1.22 11.75 2.59
CA TYR A 77 0.01 11.21 2.05
C TYR A 77 0.49 12.10 0.90
N PRO A 78 1.81 12.33 0.77
CA PRO A 78 2.37 13.04 -0.37
C PRO A 78 2.11 12.23 -1.64
N ASP A 79 1.82 12.93 -2.75
CA ASP A 79 1.72 12.28 -4.04
C ASP A 79 3.06 11.63 -4.41
N LEU A 80 3.00 10.38 -4.84
CA LEU A 80 4.16 9.67 -5.36
C LEU A 80 4.61 10.33 -6.67
N HIS A 81 5.86 10.78 -6.69
CA HIS A 81 6.46 11.22 -7.94
C HIS A 81 6.49 10.06 -8.95
N ALA A 82 6.35 10.36 -10.23
CA ALA A 82 6.33 9.34 -11.28
C ALA A 82 7.56 8.40 -11.23
N GLN A 83 8.70 8.90 -10.78
CA GLN A 83 9.93 8.11 -10.59
C GLN A 83 9.79 7.10 -9.46
N ASP A 84 9.22 7.50 -8.32
CA ASP A 84 9.03 6.63 -7.16
C ASP A 84 7.99 5.54 -7.47
N ALA A 85 6.90 5.92 -8.16
CA ALA A 85 5.89 4.98 -8.63
C ALA A 85 6.48 3.96 -9.61
N LEU A 86 7.39 4.38 -10.50
CA LEU A 86 8.07 3.50 -11.44
C LEU A 86 8.99 2.52 -10.71
N VAL A 87 9.81 2.99 -9.76
CA VAL A 87 10.68 2.14 -8.95
C VAL A 87 9.88 1.11 -8.18
N MET A 88 8.81 1.53 -7.49
CA MET A 88 7.94 0.61 -6.77
C MET A 88 7.26 -0.40 -7.71
N GLY A 89 6.83 0.04 -8.90
CA GLY A 89 6.24 -0.83 -9.92
C GLY A 89 7.22 -1.88 -10.46
N VAL A 90 8.48 -1.52 -10.70
CA VAL A 90 9.53 -2.45 -11.13
C VAL A 90 9.82 -3.48 -10.03
N VAL A 91 9.98 -3.04 -8.78
CA VAL A 91 10.19 -3.95 -7.64
C VAL A 91 9.00 -4.89 -7.47
N GLN A 92 7.77 -4.39 -7.60
CA GLN A 92 6.56 -5.20 -7.52
C GLN A 92 6.49 -6.23 -8.66
N ALA A 93 6.84 -5.85 -9.88
CA ALA A 93 6.92 -6.78 -11.00
C ALA A 93 7.97 -7.87 -10.72
N ALA A 94 9.14 -7.53 -10.19
CA ALA A 94 10.16 -8.49 -9.81
C ALA A 94 9.67 -9.46 -8.72
N VAL A 95 8.92 -8.99 -7.72
CA VAL A 95 8.31 -9.84 -6.68
C VAL A 95 7.37 -10.88 -7.28
N ILE A 96 6.60 -10.52 -8.32
CA ILE A 96 5.64 -11.42 -8.96
C ILE A 96 6.34 -12.37 -9.94
N LEU A 97 7.26 -11.85 -10.76
CA LEU A 97 7.89 -12.61 -11.85
C LEU A 97 8.94 -13.59 -11.36
N THR A 98 9.63 -13.30 -10.24
CA THR A 98 10.70 -14.18 -9.74
C THR A 98 10.15 -15.54 -9.27
N PRO A 99 9.10 -15.64 -8.44
CA PRO A 99 8.51 -16.92 -8.10
C PRO A 99 7.95 -17.67 -9.31
N ALA A 100 7.30 -16.94 -10.23
CA ALA A 100 6.79 -17.53 -11.47
C ALA A 100 7.91 -18.12 -12.33
N GLY A 101 9.03 -17.41 -12.47
CA GLY A 101 10.22 -17.89 -13.17
C GLY A 101 10.87 -19.11 -12.49
N HIS A 102 10.92 -19.13 -11.16
CA HIS A 102 11.39 -20.28 -10.39
C HIS A 102 10.53 -21.52 -10.63
N MET A 103 9.20 -21.38 -10.63
CA MET A 103 8.27 -22.47 -10.90
C MET A 103 8.37 -23.00 -12.34
N ALA A 104 8.65 -22.11 -13.30
CA ALA A 104 8.69 -22.47 -14.72
C ALA A 104 10.02 -23.12 -15.14
N THR A 105 11.16 -22.68 -14.62
CA THR A 105 12.48 -23.07 -15.15
C THR A 105 13.45 -23.59 -14.09
N SER A 106 13.15 -23.44 -12.79
CA SER A 106 14.08 -23.69 -11.67
C SER A 106 15.42 -22.95 -11.78
N ALA A 107 15.53 -22.03 -12.75
CA ALA A 107 16.78 -21.29 -13.01
C ALA A 107 17.01 -20.15 -12.01
N LEU A 108 15.94 -19.62 -11.40
CA LEU A 108 16.04 -18.54 -10.44
C LEU A 108 15.95 -19.09 -9.01
N PRO A 109 16.90 -18.78 -8.13
CA PRO A 109 16.83 -19.15 -6.73
C PRO A 109 15.61 -18.50 -6.04
N ALA A 110 14.89 -19.25 -5.19
CA ALA A 110 13.69 -18.78 -4.49
C ALA A 110 13.97 -17.54 -3.61
N TRP A 111 15.14 -17.44 -2.99
CA TRP A 111 15.54 -16.33 -2.12
C TRP A 111 15.55 -14.96 -2.82
N ILE A 112 15.65 -14.93 -4.17
CA ILE A 112 15.60 -13.67 -4.93
C ILE A 112 14.22 -13.04 -4.82
N GLY A 113 13.16 -13.84 -4.96
CA GLY A 113 11.77 -13.37 -4.81
C GLY A 113 11.48 -12.87 -3.40
N GLU A 114 11.96 -13.60 -2.39
CA GLU A 114 11.86 -13.17 -0.99
C GLU A 114 12.61 -11.85 -0.75
N GLY A 115 13.81 -11.70 -1.31
CA GLY A 115 14.60 -10.47 -1.21
C GLY A 115 13.87 -9.26 -1.80
N PHE A 116 13.25 -9.38 -2.97
CA PHE A 116 12.43 -8.33 -3.56
C PHE A 116 11.18 -8.04 -2.72
N ALA A 117 10.54 -9.08 -2.14
CA ALA A 117 9.38 -8.89 -1.27
C ALA A 117 9.77 -8.12 0.00
N PHE A 118 10.91 -8.42 0.62
CA PHE A 118 11.44 -7.65 1.75
C PHE A 118 11.76 -6.20 1.37
N ALA A 119 12.38 -5.97 0.20
CA ALA A 119 12.66 -4.62 -0.29
C ALA A 119 11.35 -3.82 -0.48
N LEU A 120 10.33 -4.45 -1.06
CA LEU A 120 9.02 -3.82 -1.26
C LEU A 120 8.33 -3.53 0.07
N LEU A 121 8.38 -4.45 1.05
CA LEU A 121 7.86 -4.23 2.40
C LEU A 121 8.57 -3.06 3.09
N PHE A 122 9.89 -2.97 2.95
CA PHE A 122 10.69 -1.90 3.53
C PHE A 122 10.32 -0.54 2.93
N LEU A 123 10.28 -0.44 1.59
CA LEU A 123 9.91 0.79 0.87
C LEU A 123 8.48 1.22 1.20
N SER A 124 7.54 0.28 1.18
CA SER A 124 6.12 0.56 1.46
C SER A 124 5.90 0.97 2.91
N SER A 125 6.59 0.31 3.86
CA SER A 125 6.53 0.69 5.27
C SER A 125 7.16 2.04 5.51
N GLY A 126 8.27 2.35 4.84
CA GLY A 126 8.89 3.68 4.85
C GLY A 126 7.92 4.75 4.38
N TYR A 127 7.24 4.53 3.26
CA TYR A 127 6.23 5.45 2.75
C TYR A 127 5.05 5.63 3.72
N LEU A 128 4.54 4.53 4.29
CA LEU A 128 3.42 4.57 5.23
C LEU A 128 3.75 5.33 6.52
N LEU A 129 4.95 5.15 7.07
CA LEU A 129 5.35 5.72 8.35
C LEU A 129 5.91 7.14 8.21
N LEU A 130 6.68 7.39 7.15
CA LEU A 130 7.40 8.66 6.96
C LEU A 130 6.62 9.62 6.07
N GLY A 131 5.77 9.13 5.16
CA GLY A 131 4.98 9.97 4.25
C GLY A 131 4.20 11.08 4.96
N PRO A 132 3.40 10.78 6.00
CA PRO A 132 2.69 11.82 6.75
C PRO A 132 3.62 12.84 7.42
N ARG A 133 4.81 12.41 7.83
CA ARG A 133 5.78 13.24 8.54
C ARG A 133 6.46 14.26 7.63
N PHE A 134 6.73 13.89 6.39
CA PHE A 134 7.23 14.82 5.38
C PHE A 134 6.20 15.89 5.05
N TYR A 135 4.92 15.52 5.02
CA TYR A 135 3.83 16.46 4.77
C TYR A 135 3.65 17.48 5.91
N TRP A 136 3.92 17.07 7.16
CA TRP A 136 3.82 17.95 8.34
C TRP A 136 5.06 18.85 8.52
N GLY A 137 6.18 18.50 7.88
CA GLY A 137 7.44 19.27 7.94
C GLY A 137 7.46 20.50 7.04
N ASP A 138 6.75 20.47 5.91
CA ASP A 138 6.64 21.61 4.97
C ASP A 138 5.52 22.57 5.37
N GLY A 139 5.50 22.98 6.63
CA GLY A 139 4.54 23.88 7.27
C GLY A 139 3.53 24.53 6.34
N ILE A 140 2.25 24.32 6.62
CA ILE A 140 1.06 24.91 6.02
C ILE A 140 1.39 26.07 5.07
N GLN A 141 1.75 25.80 3.83
CA GLN A 141 1.75 26.83 2.81
C GLN A 141 0.29 27.13 2.52
N ALA A 142 -0.18 28.25 3.09
CA ALA A 142 -1.50 28.76 2.79
C ALA A 142 -1.69 28.81 1.26
N PRO A 143 -2.86 28.35 0.75
CA PRO A 143 -3.10 28.34 -0.67
C PRO A 143 -2.84 29.73 -1.29
N PRO A 144 -2.32 29.82 -2.52
CA PRO A 144 -1.93 31.09 -3.15
C PRO A 144 -3.05 32.14 -3.20
N SER A 145 -4.30 31.73 -3.05
CA SER A 145 -5.48 32.59 -3.06
C SER A 145 -5.60 33.52 -1.85
N LEU A 146 -4.86 33.28 -0.76
CA LEU A 146 -4.87 34.13 0.43
C LEU A 146 -3.68 35.08 0.54
N ARG A 147 -2.81 35.14 -0.48
CA ARG A 147 -1.77 36.15 -0.61
C ARG A 147 -2.26 37.34 -1.48
N ARG A 148 -3.26 38.06 -1.01
CA ARG A 148 -3.57 39.40 -1.50
C ARG A 148 -3.62 40.38 -0.35
#